data_16e5131d0f7ca756c649ca063496fa13
#
_entry.id   16e5131d0f7ca756c649ca063496fa13
#
_cell.length_a   1.000
_cell.length_b   1.000
_cell.length_c   1.000
_cell.angle_alpha   90.00
_cell.angle_beta   90.00
_cell.angle_gamma   90.00
#
_symmetry.space_group_name_H-M   'P 1'
#
loop_
_entity.id
_entity.type
_entity.pdbx_description
1 polymer ?
#
loop_
_entity_poly.entity_id
_entity_poly.type
_entity_poly.pdbx_seq_one_letter_code
_entity_poly.pdbx_strand_id
1 'polypeptide(L)'
;EGTLRELEIKDGWDVLDNNLLQCSDQHIKAVFEMLKRQPVKPKFTGGLEARQLKPWHCELLKESRAQRMYFAYDTPDDYEPLVLAGRMLQEAGITPQSHVMSCYNLIGYKGDTFEKAEKRLLQTVKAGFVPYAMLYRNEIGETDEQWRKFQREWLRPEIVTKKFGEVWNHEKKRNKKT
;
A
#
# COMPACT_ATOMS: atom_id res chain seq x y z
N GLU A 1 3.48 8.43 -22.80
CA GLU A 1 3.48 7.04 -22.25
C GLU A 1 4.93 6.60 -22.15
N GLY A 2 5.45 6.46 -20.93
CA GLY A 2 6.79 5.91 -20.71
C GLY A 2 6.78 4.42 -21.02
N THR A 3 7.74 3.96 -21.81
CA THR A 3 7.96 2.53 -22.01
C THR A 3 8.50 1.92 -20.72
N LEU A 4 7.86 0.86 -20.22
CA LEU A 4 8.39 0.08 -19.10
C LEU A 4 9.80 -0.41 -19.46
N ARG A 5 10.78 -0.13 -18.59
CA ARG A 5 12.15 -0.57 -18.75
C ARG A 5 12.56 -1.39 -17.52
N GLU A 6 12.90 -2.64 -17.76
CA GLU A 6 13.53 -3.46 -16.72
C GLU A 6 14.96 -2.99 -16.50
N LEU A 7 15.25 -2.63 -15.24
CA LEU A 7 16.58 -2.17 -14.85
C LEU A 7 17.44 -3.35 -14.40
N GLU A 8 18.76 -3.15 -14.43
CA GLU A 8 19.70 -4.11 -13.87
C GLU A 8 19.41 -4.33 -12.37
N ILE A 9 19.29 -5.59 -11.97
CA ILE A 9 19.04 -5.95 -10.57
C ILE A 9 20.31 -5.78 -9.77
N LYS A 10 20.28 -4.91 -8.78
CA LYS A 10 21.37 -4.66 -7.83
C LYS A 10 21.01 -5.24 -6.46
N ASP A 11 22.01 -5.69 -5.73
CA ASP A 11 21.81 -6.14 -4.35
C ASP A 11 21.25 -5.02 -3.48
N GLY A 12 20.21 -5.35 -2.71
CA GLY A 12 19.50 -4.41 -1.85
C GLY A 12 18.27 -5.04 -1.22
N TRP A 13 17.68 -4.35 -0.27
CA TRP A 13 16.47 -4.81 0.46
C TRP A 13 15.32 -3.80 0.38
N ASP A 14 15.56 -2.59 -0.09
CA ASP A 14 14.51 -1.60 -0.33
C ASP A 14 14.25 -1.46 -1.82
N VAL A 15 13.10 -1.99 -2.26
CA VAL A 15 12.68 -1.97 -3.65
C VAL A 15 11.96 -0.65 -3.92
N LEU A 16 12.65 0.23 -4.64
CA LEU A 16 12.17 1.58 -5.00
C LEU A 16 11.42 1.60 -6.34
N ASP A 17 11.40 0.48 -7.06
CA ASP A 17 10.71 0.38 -8.34
C ASP A 17 9.19 0.36 -8.12
N ASN A 18 8.51 1.40 -8.59
CA ASN A 18 7.06 1.53 -8.50
C ASN A 18 6.29 0.73 -9.57
N ASN A 19 7.00 0.10 -10.51
CA ASN A 19 6.42 -0.69 -11.59
C ASN A 19 6.85 -2.18 -11.56
N LEU A 20 7.41 -2.67 -10.46
CA LEU A 20 7.93 -4.05 -10.37
C LEU A 20 6.92 -5.09 -10.88
N LEU A 21 5.64 -5.00 -10.48
CA LEU A 21 4.61 -5.98 -10.87
C LEU A 21 4.18 -5.88 -12.34
N GLN A 22 4.64 -4.87 -13.09
CA GLN A 22 4.43 -4.73 -14.53
C GLN A 22 5.60 -5.32 -15.34
N CYS A 23 6.72 -5.65 -14.69
CA CYS A 23 7.86 -6.30 -15.34
C CYS A 23 7.52 -7.73 -15.79
N SER A 24 8.41 -8.33 -16.59
CA SER A 24 8.27 -9.74 -16.96
C SER A 24 8.29 -10.65 -15.72
N ASP A 25 7.60 -11.78 -15.81
CA ASP A 25 7.60 -12.79 -14.74
C ASP A 25 9.03 -13.25 -14.40
N GLN A 26 9.92 -13.27 -15.41
CA GLN A 26 11.34 -13.63 -15.23
C GLN A 26 12.06 -12.58 -14.38
N HIS A 27 11.87 -11.30 -14.69
CA HIS A 27 12.48 -10.19 -13.94
C HIS A 27 11.99 -10.16 -12.50
N ILE A 28 10.65 -10.27 -12.29
CA ILE A 28 10.07 -10.32 -10.96
C ILE A 28 10.68 -11.45 -10.13
N LYS A 29 10.74 -12.67 -10.67
CA LYS A 29 11.34 -13.82 -9.99
C LYS A 29 12.81 -13.58 -9.65
N ALA A 30 13.59 -13.00 -10.57
CA ALA A 30 15.00 -12.68 -10.35
C ALA A 30 15.19 -11.66 -9.22
N VAL A 31 14.32 -10.63 -9.14
CA VAL A 31 14.32 -9.67 -8.02
C VAL A 31 14.06 -10.40 -6.69
N PHE A 32 13.04 -11.27 -6.63
CA PHE A 32 12.75 -12.00 -5.39
C PHE A 32 13.87 -12.99 -4.99
N GLU A 33 14.53 -13.63 -5.95
CA GLU A 33 15.72 -14.45 -5.68
C GLU A 33 16.90 -13.61 -5.15
N MET A 34 17.11 -12.40 -5.66
CA MET A 34 18.08 -11.45 -5.09
C MET A 34 17.69 -11.10 -3.64
N LEU A 35 16.41 -10.77 -3.38
CA LEU A 35 15.93 -10.40 -2.04
C LEU A 35 16.10 -11.54 -1.01
N LYS A 36 15.91 -12.80 -1.41
CA LYS A 36 16.13 -13.98 -0.53
C LYS A 36 17.57 -14.09 -0.01
N ARG A 37 18.56 -13.58 -0.76
CA ARG A 37 19.97 -13.60 -0.37
C ARG A 37 20.35 -12.48 0.59
N GLN A 38 19.48 -11.47 0.77
CA GLN A 38 19.79 -10.33 1.61
C GLN A 38 19.66 -10.67 3.10
N PRO A 39 20.53 -10.14 3.98
CA PRO A 39 20.45 -10.37 5.42
C PRO A 39 19.30 -9.63 6.10
N VAL A 40 18.66 -8.70 5.39
CA VAL A 40 17.59 -7.85 5.89
C VAL A 40 16.28 -8.15 5.16
N LYS A 41 15.17 -8.15 5.88
CA LYS A 41 13.83 -8.33 5.27
C LYS A 41 13.52 -7.20 4.29
N PRO A 42 12.97 -7.52 3.11
CA PRO A 42 12.71 -6.53 2.09
C PRO A 42 11.60 -5.55 2.47
N LYS A 43 11.70 -4.36 1.90
CA LYS A 43 10.65 -3.33 1.85
C LYS A 43 10.35 -3.03 0.39
N PHE A 44 9.09 -2.75 0.09
CA PHE A 44 8.64 -2.33 -1.23
C PHE A 44 8.09 -0.90 -1.10
N THR A 45 9.00 0.08 -1.04
CA THR A 45 8.68 1.49 -0.79
C THR A 45 8.39 2.27 -2.07
N GLY A 46 8.81 1.78 -3.22
CA GLY A 46 8.45 2.35 -4.53
C GLY A 46 6.96 2.21 -4.86
N GLY A 47 6.29 1.27 -4.21
CA GLY A 47 4.88 0.95 -4.43
C GLY A 47 4.68 -0.28 -5.31
N LEU A 48 3.57 -0.96 -5.08
CA LEU A 48 3.12 -2.12 -5.86
C LEU A 48 1.78 -1.77 -6.51
N GLU A 49 1.67 -2.01 -7.82
CA GLU A 49 0.43 -1.75 -8.53
C GLU A 49 -0.62 -2.82 -8.23
N ALA A 50 -1.71 -2.43 -7.55
CA ALA A 50 -2.76 -3.36 -7.13
C ALA A 50 -3.43 -4.09 -8.29
N ARG A 51 -3.60 -3.42 -9.45
CA ARG A 51 -4.20 -3.99 -10.66
C ARG A 51 -3.36 -5.11 -11.29
N GLN A 52 -2.05 -5.12 -11.01
CA GLN A 52 -1.10 -6.09 -11.54
C GLN A 52 -0.82 -7.25 -10.59
N LEU A 53 -1.35 -7.17 -9.36
CA LEU A 53 -1.12 -8.22 -8.37
C LEU A 53 -1.78 -9.53 -8.82
N LYS A 54 -1.02 -10.61 -8.76
CA LYS A 54 -1.47 -11.98 -9.10
C LYS A 54 -1.24 -12.89 -7.89
N PRO A 55 -1.95 -14.03 -7.75
CA PRO A 55 -1.78 -14.95 -6.62
C PRO A 55 -0.33 -15.39 -6.40
N TRP A 56 0.42 -15.70 -7.46
CA TRP A 56 1.81 -16.11 -7.32
C TRP A 56 2.75 -14.97 -6.85
N HIS A 57 2.39 -13.69 -7.10
CA HIS A 57 3.11 -12.56 -6.49
C HIS A 57 2.90 -12.56 -4.97
N CYS A 58 1.69 -12.86 -4.50
CA CYS A 58 1.39 -12.92 -3.08
C CYS A 58 2.20 -14.00 -2.36
N GLU A 59 2.41 -15.15 -3.01
CA GLU A 59 3.28 -16.20 -2.46
C GLU A 59 4.74 -15.72 -2.35
N LEU A 60 5.28 -15.07 -3.37
CA LEU A 60 6.63 -14.50 -3.32
C LEU A 60 6.76 -13.44 -2.21
N LEU A 61 5.78 -12.55 -2.08
CA LEU A 61 5.74 -11.53 -1.02
C LEU A 61 5.72 -12.16 0.37
N LYS A 62 4.94 -13.24 0.55
CA LYS A 62 4.89 -14.01 1.80
C LYS A 62 6.23 -14.70 2.10
N GLU A 63 6.79 -15.41 1.13
CA GLU A 63 8.07 -16.11 1.27
C GLU A 63 9.22 -15.16 1.60
N SER A 64 9.23 -13.96 1.00
CA SER A 64 10.23 -12.94 1.26
C SER A 64 10.17 -12.38 2.69
N ARG A 65 9.07 -12.63 3.42
CA ARG A 65 8.80 -12.06 4.75
C ARG A 65 8.94 -10.55 4.78
N ALA A 66 8.43 -9.89 3.73
CA ALA A 66 8.52 -8.44 3.59
C ALA A 66 8.22 -7.70 4.90
N GLN A 67 9.07 -6.75 5.26
CA GLN A 67 8.87 -5.92 6.44
C GLN A 67 7.77 -4.88 6.20
N ARG A 68 7.66 -4.38 4.98
CA ARG A 68 6.63 -3.43 4.55
C ARG A 68 6.44 -3.48 3.04
N MET A 69 5.22 -3.34 2.61
CA MET A 69 4.85 -3.18 1.21
C MET A 69 3.83 -2.06 1.08
N TYR A 70 4.01 -1.22 0.07
CA TYR A 70 3.12 -0.10 -0.21
C TYR A 70 2.37 -0.31 -1.51
N PHE A 71 1.10 -0.01 -1.48
CA PHE A 71 0.22 0.15 -2.64
C PHE A 71 -0.16 1.61 -2.77
N ALA A 72 -0.96 1.98 -3.77
CA ALA A 72 -1.47 3.34 -3.93
C ALA A 72 -2.99 3.33 -4.13
N TYR A 73 -3.64 4.37 -3.60
CA TYR A 73 -5.06 4.64 -3.82
C TYR A 73 -5.27 6.15 -3.89
N ASP A 74 -5.22 6.70 -5.08
CA ASP A 74 -5.29 8.14 -5.32
C ASP A 74 -6.61 8.55 -5.97
N THR A 75 -7.20 7.69 -6.80
CA THR A 75 -8.46 7.93 -7.50
C THR A 75 -9.54 6.93 -7.11
N PRO A 76 -10.84 7.25 -7.25
CA PRO A 76 -11.92 6.32 -6.93
C PRO A 76 -11.81 4.96 -7.63
N ASP A 77 -11.23 4.93 -8.84
CA ASP A 77 -11.07 3.71 -9.64
C ASP A 77 -10.04 2.73 -9.08
N ASP A 78 -9.18 3.18 -8.16
CA ASP A 78 -8.17 2.35 -7.51
C ASP A 78 -8.74 1.53 -6.34
N TYR A 79 -9.95 1.85 -5.88
CA TYR A 79 -10.51 1.21 -4.69
C TYR A 79 -10.80 -0.28 -4.87
N GLU A 80 -11.52 -0.66 -5.93
CA GLU A 80 -11.84 -2.08 -6.17
C GLU A 80 -10.57 -2.93 -6.40
N PRO A 81 -9.59 -2.49 -7.20
CA PRO A 81 -8.30 -3.17 -7.29
C PRO A 81 -7.60 -3.34 -5.94
N LEU A 82 -7.64 -2.31 -5.08
CA LEU A 82 -7.04 -2.37 -3.74
C LEU A 82 -7.75 -3.41 -2.85
N VAL A 83 -9.09 -3.47 -2.90
CA VAL A 83 -9.88 -4.47 -2.15
C VAL A 83 -9.52 -5.88 -2.60
N LEU A 84 -9.42 -6.11 -3.92
CA LEU A 84 -9.03 -7.41 -4.47
C LEU A 84 -7.60 -7.79 -4.05
N ALA A 85 -6.66 -6.85 -4.14
CA ALA A 85 -5.28 -7.06 -3.68
C ALA A 85 -5.23 -7.43 -2.19
N GLY A 86 -5.99 -6.73 -1.34
CA GLY A 86 -6.08 -7.03 0.08
C GLY A 86 -6.61 -8.43 0.36
N ARG A 87 -7.60 -8.90 -0.38
CA ARG A 87 -8.13 -10.27 -0.28
C ARG A 87 -7.08 -11.31 -0.68
N MET A 88 -6.44 -11.15 -1.85
CA MET A 88 -5.41 -12.08 -2.32
C MET A 88 -4.24 -12.19 -1.33
N LEU A 89 -3.80 -11.07 -0.76
CA LEU A 89 -2.74 -11.05 0.25
C LEU A 89 -3.16 -11.79 1.52
N GLN A 90 -4.41 -11.61 1.97
CA GLN A 90 -4.95 -12.32 3.14
C GLN A 90 -5.11 -13.82 2.88
N GLU A 91 -5.55 -14.23 1.71
CA GLU A 91 -5.64 -15.64 1.29
C GLU A 91 -4.25 -16.30 1.27
N ALA A 92 -3.21 -15.55 0.87
CA ALA A 92 -1.82 -16.00 0.97
C ALA A 92 -1.29 -16.01 2.41
N GLY A 93 -2.03 -15.48 3.39
CA GLY A 93 -1.67 -15.45 4.81
C GLY A 93 -0.93 -14.20 5.28
N ILE A 94 -0.92 -13.13 4.48
CA ILE A 94 -0.44 -11.81 4.91
C ILE A 94 -1.63 -11.03 5.45
N THR A 95 -1.75 -10.95 6.78
CA THR A 95 -2.93 -10.39 7.43
C THR A 95 -2.80 -8.90 7.73
N PRO A 96 -3.91 -8.15 7.78
CA PRO A 96 -3.90 -6.74 8.18
C PRO A 96 -3.26 -6.48 9.55
N GLN A 97 -3.41 -7.42 10.48
CA GLN A 97 -2.85 -7.34 11.84
C GLN A 97 -1.32 -7.32 11.86
N SER A 98 -0.67 -7.80 10.79
CA SER A 98 0.79 -7.72 10.65
C SER A 98 1.30 -6.29 10.42
N HIS A 99 0.40 -5.39 9.98
CA HIS A 99 0.71 -4.02 9.56
C HIS A 99 1.78 -3.91 8.46
N VAL A 100 2.01 -5.00 7.73
CA VAL A 100 2.98 -5.04 6.62
C VAL A 100 2.42 -4.37 5.37
N MET A 101 1.10 -4.54 5.15
CA MET A 101 0.40 -3.96 4.01
C MET A 101 0.08 -2.49 4.29
N SER A 102 0.65 -1.59 3.53
CA SER A 102 0.41 -0.14 3.61
C SER A 102 -0.09 0.39 2.26
N CYS A 103 -0.75 1.54 2.28
CA CYS A 103 -1.23 2.15 1.05
C CYS A 103 -1.04 3.66 1.11
N TYR A 104 -0.36 4.21 0.11
CA TYR A 104 -0.26 5.65 -0.10
C TYR A 104 -1.61 6.22 -0.54
N ASN A 105 -2.00 7.32 0.07
CA ASN A 105 -3.20 8.07 -0.27
C ASN A 105 -2.80 9.54 -0.44
N LEU A 106 -2.79 10.04 -1.67
CA LEU A 106 -2.52 11.44 -1.92
C LEU A 106 -3.64 12.30 -1.32
N ILE A 107 -3.28 13.30 -0.52
CA ILE A 107 -4.20 14.24 0.12
C ILE A 107 -3.84 15.68 -0.21
N GLY A 108 -4.86 16.55 -0.31
CA GLY A 108 -4.66 17.97 -0.55
C GLY A 108 -4.32 18.33 -2.00
N TYR A 109 -4.49 17.41 -2.95
CA TYR A 109 -4.37 17.74 -4.38
C TYR A 109 -5.54 18.62 -4.84
N LYS A 110 -5.38 19.32 -5.95
CA LYS A 110 -6.36 20.26 -6.49
C LYS A 110 -7.79 19.68 -6.53
N GLY A 111 -8.73 20.33 -5.84
CA GLY A 111 -10.13 19.90 -5.73
C GLY A 111 -10.39 18.81 -4.68
N ASP A 112 -9.39 18.42 -3.88
CA ASP A 112 -9.59 17.54 -2.74
C ASP A 112 -10.27 18.28 -1.57
N THR A 113 -10.97 17.52 -0.71
CA THR A 113 -11.55 18.03 0.55
C THR A 113 -11.19 17.07 1.68
N PHE A 114 -11.26 17.53 2.92
CA PHE A 114 -10.97 16.69 4.10
C PHE A 114 -11.89 15.48 4.15
N GLU A 115 -13.18 15.63 3.79
CA GLU A 115 -14.16 14.53 3.76
C GLU A 115 -13.79 13.48 2.69
N LYS A 116 -13.37 13.92 1.50
CA LYS A 116 -12.94 13.01 0.43
C LYS A 116 -11.66 12.26 0.84
N ALA A 117 -10.69 12.98 1.39
CA ALA A 117 -9.44 12.40 1.87
C ALA A 117 -9.69 11.40 3.00
N GLU A 118 -10.50 11.76 4.01
CA GLU A 118 -10.85 10.86 5.10
C GLU A 118 -11.59 9.61 4.60
N LYS A 119 -12.51 9.78 3.66
CA LYS A 119 -13.20 8.64 3.02
C LYS A 119 -12.20 7.67 2.38
N ARG A 120 -11.22 8.16 1.60
CA ARG A 120 -10.19 7.31 0.97
C ARG A 120 -9.35 6.58 2.02
N LEU A 121 -8.91 7.28 3.06
CA LEU A 121 -8.13 6.69 4.15
C LEU A 121 -8.91 5.61 4.91
N LEU A 122 -10.21 5.83 5.18
CA LEU A 122 -11.09 4.83 5.80
C LEU A 122 -11.35 3.64 4.86
N GLN A 123 -11.50 3.87 3.56
CA GLN A 123 -11.63 2.81 2.56
C GLN A 123 -10.35 1.97 2.49
N THR A 124 -9.18 2.58 2.59
CA THR A 124 -7.89 1.88 2.69
C THR A 124 -7.85 0.94 3.89
N VAL A 125 -8.30 1.41 5.06
CA VAL A 125 -8.42 0.55 6.25
C VAL A 125 -9.38 -0.62 6.01
N LYS A 126 -10.53 -0.38 5.38
CA LYS A 126 -11.51 -1.43 5.04
C LYS A 126 -10.95 -2.48 4.08
N ALA A 127 -10.11 -2.06 3.15
CA ALA A 127 -9.41 -2.96 2.24
C ALA A 127 -8.29 -3.79 2.91
N GLY A 128 -7.98 -3.51 4.18
CA GLY A 128 -6.98 -4.25 4.97
C GLY A 128 -5.58 -3.63 5.01
N PHE A 129 -5.43 -2.41 4.54
CA PHE A 129 -4.14 -1.72 4.47
C PHE A 129 -4.00 -0.63 5.54
N VAL A 130 -2.78 -0.43 6.01
CA VAL A 130 -2.44 0.73 6.83
C VAL A 130 -2.38 1.97 5.93
N PRO A 131 -3.26 2.97 6.11
CA PRO A 131 -3.23 4.16 5.29
C PRO A 131 -1.99 5.00 5.59
N TYR A 132 -1.39 5.56 4.54
CA TYR A 132 -0.30 6.51 4.62
C TYR A 132 -0.70 7.79 3.86
N ALA A 133 -1.07 8.83 4.59
CA ALA A 133 -1.48 10.09 4.01
C ALA A 133 -0.27 10.82 3.42
N MET A 134 -0.17 10.84 2.09
CA MET A 134 0.85 11.59 1.35
C MET A 134 0.37 12.99 1.07
N LEU A 135 1.03 13.98 1.65
CA LEU A 135 0.69 15.39 1.45
C LEU A 135 1.16 15.88 0.08
N TYR A 136 0.23 16.39 -0.71
CA TYR A 136 0.55 17.06 -1.97
C TYR A 136 1.47 18.26 -1.74
N ARG A 137 2.45 18.41 -2.61
CA ARG A 137 3.34 19.57 -2.69
C ARG A 137 3.20 20.20 -4.07
N ASN A 138 3.09 21.51 -4.11
CA ASN A 138 3.08 22.22 -5.38
C ASN A 138 4.47 22.17 -6.06
N GLU A 139 4.57 22.77 -7.26
CA GLU A 139 5.79 22.75 -8.07
C GLU A 139 7.01 23.40 -7.37
N ILE A 140 6.77 24.30 -6.41
CA ILE A 140 7.82 24.95 -5.61
C ILE A 140 8.03 24.27 -4.24
N GLY A 141 7.39 23.11 -4.02
CA GLY A 141 7.57 22.29 -2.83
C GLY A 141 6.75 22.71 -1.61
N GLU A 142 5.87 23.70 -1.75
CA GLU A 142 5.02 24.18 -0.66
C GLU A 142 3.82 23.27 -0.41
N THR A 143 3.34 23.30 0.82
CA THR A 143 2.19 22.53 1.29
C THR A 143 1.24 23.44 2.05
N ASP A 144 -0.05 23.18 1.94
CA ASP A 144 -1.08 23.86 2.74
C ASP A 144 -0.97 23.43 4.22
N GLU A 145 -1.07 24.41 5.13
CA GLU A 145 -0.91 24.17 6.57
C GLU A 145 -2.07 23.36 7.19
N GLN A 146 -3.30 23.55 6.69
CA GLN A 146 -4.46 22.81 7.16
C GLN A 146 -4.36 21.33 6.75
N TRP A 147 -3.92 21.07 5.53
CA TRP A 147 -3.62 19.74 5.05
C TRP A 147 -2.47 19.08 5.81
N ARG A 148 -1.47 19.85 6.23
CA ARG A 148 -0.38 19.36 7.09
C ARG A 148 -0.89 18.95 8.48
N LYS A 149 -1.85 19.69 9.07
CA LYS A 149 -2.51 19.31 10.33
C LYS A 149 -3.29 18.01 10.16
N PHE A 150 -4.12 17.93 9.13
CA PHE A 150 -4.88 16.72 8.79
C PHE A 150 -3.96 15.51 8.61
N GLN A 151 -2.86 15.64 7.84
CA GLN A 151 -1.87 14.58 7.69
C GLN A 151 -1.33 14.10 9.04
N ARG A 152 -0.94 15.00 9.94
CA ARG A 152 -0.38 14.65 11.25
C ARG A 152 -1.35 13.82 12.10
N GLU A 153 -2.65 14.05 12.00
CA GLU A 153 -3.64 13.25 12.69
C GLU A 153 -3.66 11.81 12.18
N TRP A 154 -3.58 11.63 10.86
CA TRP A 154 -3.59 10.31 10.23
C TRP A 154 -2.24 9.56 10.29
N LEU A 155 -1.16 10.23 10.66
CA LEU A 155 0.15 9.61 10.89
C LEU A 155 0.34 9.15 12.35
N ARG A 156 -0.58 9.46 13.26
CA ARG A 156 -0.49 9.03 14.66
C ARG A 156 -0.87 7.54 14.77
N PRO A 157 0.02 6.68 15.26
CA PRO A 157 -0.25 5.24 15.36
C PRO A 157 -1.53 4.93 16.16
N GLU A 158 -1.81 5.69 17.23
CA GLU A 158 -2.98 5.49 18.10
C GLU A 158 -4.28 5.73 17.34
N ILE A 159 -4.34 6.76 16.48
CA ILE A 159 -5.52 7.08 15.68
C ILE A 159 -5.74 6.00 14.62
N VAL A 160 -4.68 5.63 13.92
CA VAL A 160 -4.75 4.58 12.91
C VAL A 160 -5.17 3.25 13.54
N THR A 161 -4.57 2.86 14.66
CA THR A 161 -4.92 1.62 15.39
C THR A 161 -6.37 1.62 15.86
N LYS A 162 -6.85 2.76 16.39
CA LYS A 162 -8.25 2.90 16.82
C LYS A 162 -9.21 2.74 15.63
N LYS A 163 -8.96 3.45 14.52
CA LYS A 163 -9.79 3.35 13.30
C LYS A 163 -9.75 1.94 12.71
N PHE A 164 -8.61 1.26 12.73
CA PHE A 164 -8.50 -0.16 12.38
C PHE A 164 -9.39 -1.04 13.25
N GLY A 165 -9.32 -0.89 14.58
CA GLY A 165 -10.12 -1.66 15.52
C GLY A 165 -11.62 -1.44 15.33
N GLU A 166 -12.05 -0.21 15.10
CA GLU A 166 -13.45 0.14 14.82
C GLU A 166 -13.96 -0.54 13.55
N VAL A 167 -13.24 -0.43 12.45
CA VAL A 167 -13.61 -1.03 11.15
C VAL A 167 -13.70 -2.56 11.25
N TRP A 168 -12.66 -3.20 11.80
CA TRP A 168 -12.58 -4.67 11.88
C TRP A 168 -13.56 -5.28 12.87
N ASN A 169 -13.85 -4.60 13.97
CA ASN A 169 -14.86 -5.06 14.93
C ASN A 169 -16.28 -4.97 14.36
N HIS A 170 -16.57 -3.97 13.54
CA HIS A 170 -17.85 -3.87 12.84
C HIS A 170 -18.05 -4.98 11.82
N GLU A 171 -17.01 -5.34 11.05
CA GLU A 171 -17.10 -6.44 10.08
C GLU A 171 -17.26 -7.80 10.73
N LYS A 172 -16.52 -8.09 11.82
CA LYS A 172 -16.69 -9.33 12.60
C LYS A 172 -18.10 -9.49 13.15
N LYS A 173 -18.75 -8.40 13.59
CA LYS A 173 -20.13 -8.44 14.06
C LYS A 173 -21.14 -8.67 12.93
N ARG A 174 -20.86 -8.18 11.72
CA ARG A 174 -21.73 -8.37 10.56
C ARG A 174 -21.67 -9.80 10.02
N ASN A 175 -20.48 -10.38 9.95
CA ASN A 175 -20.27 -11.76 9.48
C ASN A 175 -20.72 -12.84 10.48
N LYS A 176 -20.98 -12.49 11.76
CA LYS A 176 -21.60 -13.40 12.75
C LYS A 176 -23.12 -13.41 12.72
N LYS A 177 -23.75 -12.51 11.96
CA LYS A 177 -25.23 -12.42 11.84
C LYS A 177 -25.76 -12.99 10.51
N THR A 178 -24.87 -13.49 9.66
CA THR A 178 -25.16 -14.26 8.44
C THR A 178 -24.78 -15.71 8.69
#